data_ed0ac9bc11f39ef8e04821a0a905f9f7
#
_entry.id   ed0ac9bc11f39ef8e04821a0a905f9f7
#
_cell.length_a   1.000
_cell.length_b   1.000
_cell.length_c   1.000
_cell.angle_alpha   90.00
_cell.angle_beta   90.00
_cell.angle_gamma   90.00
#
_symmetry.space_group_name_H-M   'P 1'
#
loop_
_entity.id
_entity.type
_entity.pdbx_description
1 polymer ?
#
loop_
_entity_poly.entity_id
_entity_poly.type
_entity_poly.pdbx_seq_one_letter_code
_entity_poly.pdbx_strand_id
1 'polypeptide(L)'
;FFREHGFKVRVAEAGSASLDTAVESLDTLVAFLLIMAILTAIVGSMGRTGTMGMNVLERTREIGIMRAIGADDRAVMRTVIAEGIVIGSISFALAVILSIPFSYLLSTIVSLAIFQSAIDVVFTYQGYVIWLALVLALSTVASVVPARNAARLTIREVLAYE
;
A
#
# COMPACT_ATOMS: atom_id res chain seq x y z
N PHE A 1 -6.08 44.88 39.04
CA PHE A 1 -6.66 43.68 39.65
C PHE A 1 -7.62 42.93 38.69
N PHE A 2 -8.40 43.62 37.89
CA PHE A 2 -9.35 42.98 36.93
C PHE A 2 -8.76 42.57 35.61
N ARG A 3 -7.55 42.99 35.24
CA ARG A 3 -6.93 42.70 33.93
C ARG A 3 -6.13 41.42 33.88
N GLU A 4 -5.72 40.85 35.01
CA GLU A 4 -4.82 39.71 35.03
C GLU A 4 -5.54 38.35 34.89
N HIS A 5 -6.79 38.22 35.27
CA HIS A 5 -7.48 36.92 35.30
C HIS A 5 -8.45 36.68 34.12
N GLY A 6 -9.08 37.74 33.61
CA GLY A 6 -10.08 37.57 32.53
C GLY A 6 -9.50 37.49 31.14
N PHE A 7 -8.42 38.23 30.87
CA PHE A 7 -7.83 38.23 29.53
C PHE A 7 -6.97 36.99 29.21
N LYS A 8 -6.27 36.45 30.22
CA LYS A 8 -5.46 35.23 30.05
C LYS A 8 -6.32 33.99 29.81
N VAL A 9 -7.47 33.90 30.49
CA VAL A 9 -8.41 32.79 30.31
C VAL A 9 -9.04 32.83 28.92
N ARG A 10 -9.53 33.97 28.45
CA ARG A 10 -10.13 34.10 27.11
C ARG A 10 -9.15 33.87 25.98
N VAL A 11 -7.91 34.30 26.11
CA VAL A 11 -6.86 34.06 25.08
C VAL A 11 -6.45 32.60 25.08
N ALA A 12 -6.40 31.95 26.25
CA ALA A 12 -6.13 30.52 26.35
C ALA A 12 -7.29 29.68 25.81
N GLU A 13 -8.54 30.03 26.09
CA GLU A 13 -9.71 29.34 25.51
C GLU A 13 -9.85 29.55 24.01
N ALA A 14 -9.56 30.73 23.48
CA ALA A 14 -9.56 31.00 22.05
C ALA A 14 -8.41 30.26 21.36
N GLY A 15 -7.24 30.14 22.02
CA GLY A 15 -6.10 29.36 21.51
C GLY A 15 -6.39 27.86 21.49
N SER A 16 -6.99 27.32 22.55
CA SER A 16 -7.37 25.90 22.56
C SER A 16 -8.45 25.57 21.54
N ALA A 17 -9.48 26.40 21.41
CA ALA A 17 -10.53 26.20 20.41
C ALA A 17 -10.00 26.24 18.96
N SER A 18 -9.02 27.11 18.68
CA SER A 18 -8.40 27.14 17.35
C SER A 18 -7.51 25.93 17.09
N LEU A 19 -6.81 25.43 18.09
CA LEU A 19 -6.02 24.19 17.99
C LEU A 19 -6.93 22.97 17.82
N ASP A 20 -8.03 22.88 18.57
CA ASP A 20 -8.99 21.78 18.44
C ASP A 20 -9.61 21.74 17.05
N THR A 21 -9.97 22.88 16.48
CA THR A 21 -10.45 22.97 15.09
C THR A 21 -9.39 22.57 14.07
N ALA A 22 -8.15 22.95 14.30
CA ALA A 22 -7.04 22.55 13.43
C ALA A 22 -6.79 21.04 13.50
N VAL A 23 -6.81 20.45 14.69
CA VAL A 23 -6.67 18.99 14.89
C VAL A 23 -7.81 18.24 14.21
N GLU A 24 -9.06 18.67 14.39
CA GLU A 24 -10.23 18.06 13.73
C GLU A 24 -10.14 18.13 12.20
N SER A 25 -9.63 19.23 11.69
CA SER A 25 -9.38 19.38 10.23
C SER A 25 -8.30 18.42 9.73
N LEU A 26 -7.22 18.23 10.50
CA LEU A 26 -6.16 17.27 10.20
C LEU A 26 -6.68 15.83 10.27
N ASP A 27 -7.45 15.48 11.28
CA ASP A 27 -8.03 14.15 11.42
C ASP A 27 -8.96 13.81 10.24
N THR A 28 -9.77 14.77 9.81
CA THR A 28 -10.62 14.63 8.62
C THR A 28 -9.80 14.41 7.36
N LEU A 29 -8.72 15.17 7.18
CA LEU A 29 -7.81 15.03 6.04
C LEU A 29 -7.11 13.68 6.06
N VAL A 30 -6.61 13.24 7.22
CA VAL A 30 -5.96 11.93 7.38
C VAL A 30 -6.95 10.80 7.09
N ALA A 31 -8.18 10.89 7.58
CA ALA A 31 -9.22 9.90 7.30
C ALA A 31 -9.53 9.80 5.80
N PHE A 32 -9.64 10.94 5.12
CA PHE A 32 -9.85 10.99 3.68
C PHE A 32 -8.68 10.37 2.91
N LEU A 33 -7.45 10.71 3.25
CA LEU A 33 -6.25 10.13 2.64
C LEU A 33 -6.17 8.62 2.87
N LEU A 34 -6.56 8.15 4.07
CA LEU A 34 -6.58 6.72 4.39
C LEU A 34 -7.60 5.97 3.52
N ILE A 35 -8.80 6.51 3.36
CA ILE A 35 -9.84 5.93 2.50
C ILE A 35 -9.34 5.84 1.06
N MET A 36 -8.76 6.91 0.54
CA MET A 36 -8.18 6.94 -0.81
C MET A 36 -7.04 5.92 -0.98
N ALA A 37 -6.19 5.76 0.04
CA ALA A 37 -5.12 4.77 0.03
C ALA A 37 -5.66 3.34 -0.01
N ILE A 38 -6.70 3.03 0.78
CA ILE A 38 -7.35 1.72 0.78
C ILE A 38 -8.00 1.42 -0.58
N LEU A 39 -8.73 2.37 -1.14
CA LEU A 39 -9.35 2.22 -2.47
C LEU A 39 -8.31 1.97 -3.55
N THR A 40 -7.22 2.73 -3.54
CA THR A 40 -6.10 2.56 -4.47
C THR A 40 -5.44 1.19 -4.30
N ALA A 41 -5.28 0.72 -3.06
CA ALA A 41 -4.71 -0.61 -2.78
C ALA A 41 -5.62 -1.74 -3.33
N ILE A 42 -6.94 -1.60 -3.19
CA ILE A 42 -7.90 -2.58 -3.72
C ILE A 42 -7.81 -2.62 -5.26
N VAL A 43 -7.90 -1.47 -5.93
CA VAL A 43 -7.85 -1.37 -7.40
C VAL A 43 -6.50 -1.87 -7.91
N GLY A 44 -5.39 -1.48 -7.27
CA GLY A 44 -4.05 -1.94 -7.61
C GLY A 44 -3.89 -3.46 -7.46
N SER A 45 -4.48 -4.05 -6.43
CA SER A 45 -4.48 -5.51 -6.23
C SER A 45 -5.26 -6.26 -7.32
N MET A 46 -6.37 -5.70 -7.79
CA MET A 46 -7.14 -6.28 -8.91
C MET A 46 -6.35 -6.22 -10.21
N GLY A 47 -5.73 -5.08 -10.52
CA GLY A 47 -4.86 -4.93 -11.71
C GLY A 47 -3.70 -5.92 -11.70
N ARG A 48 -3.09 -6.09 -10.53
CA ARG A 48 -2.00 -7.05 -10.34
C ARG A 48 -2.41 -8.50 -10.55
N THR A 49 -3.60 -8.89 -10.08
CA THR A 49 -4.14 -10.23 -10.31
C THR A 49 -4.27 -10.52 -11.82
N GLY A 50 -4.75 -9.55 -12.59
CA GLY A 50 -4.84 -9.65 -14.04
C GLY A 50 -3.47 -9.83 -14.72
N THR A 51 -2.51 -8.98 -14.39
CA THR A 51 -1.15 -9.05 -14.94
C THR A 51 -0.45 -10.38 -14.63
N MET A 52 -0.58 -10.87 -13.38
CA MET A 52 -0.04 -12.17 -13.01
C MET A 52 -0.73 -13.33 -13.74
N GLY A 53 -2.04 -13.23 -13.99
CA GLY A 53 -2.77 -14.21 -14.78
C GLY A 53 -2.20 -14.31 -16.20
N MET A 54 -1.91 -13.18 -16.83
CA MET A 54 -1.29 -13.12 -18.15
C MET A 54 0.11 -13.71 -18.16
N ASN A 55 0.96 -13.35 -17.20
CA ASN A 55 2.31 -13.92 -17.06
C ASN A 55 2.29 -15.44 -16.90
N VAL A 56 1.32 -16.00 -16.17
CA VAL A 56 1.13 -17.45 -16.02
C VAL A 56 0.78 -18.09 -17.35
N LEU A 57 -0.09 -17.47 -18.16
CA LEU A 57 -0.46 -17.97 -19.48
C LEU A 57 0.73 -17.96 -20.45
N GLU A 58 1.54 -16.92 -20.43
CA GLU A 58 2.77 -16.84 -21.27
C GLU A 58 3.80 -17.89 -20.90
N ARG A 59 3.84 -18.34 -19.64
CA ARG A 59 4.78 -19.36 -19.12
C ARG A 59 4.18 -20.76 -19.03
N THR A 60 3.08 -21.02 -19.72
CA THR A 60 2.39 -22.33 -19.66
C THR A 60 3.32 -23.49 -20.02
N ARG A 61 4.21 -23.29 -21.02
CA ARG A 61 5.19 -24.30 -21.44
C ARG A 61 6.21 -24.60 -20.34
N GLU A 62 6.71 -23.59 -19.64
CA GLU A 62 7.67 -23.78 -18.52
C GLU A 62 7.01 -24.56 -17.38
N ILE A 63 5.76 -24.22 -17.05
CA ILE A 63 4.96 -24.93 -16.04
C ILE A 63 4.72 -26.37 -16.47
N GLY A 64 4.45 -26.61 -17.75
CA GLY A 64 4.30 -27.96 -18.32
C GLY A 64 5.58 -28.79 -18.20
N ILE A 65 6.75 -28.21 -18.47
CA ILE A 65 8.05 -28.86 -18.30
C ILE A 65 8.31 -29.19 -16.82
N MET A 66 8.06 -28.24 -15.91
CA MET A 66 8.20 -28.49 -14.46
C MET A 66 7.34 -29.68 -14.02
N ARG A 67 6.12 -29.80 -14.53
CA ARG A 67 5.25 -30.94 -14.24
C ARG A 67 5.73 -32.24 -14.85
N ALA A 68 6.26 -32.21 -16.06
CA ALA A 68 6.79 -33.42 -16.72
C ALA A 68 7.98 -34.04 -15.97
N ILE A 69 8.77 -33.23 -15.26
CA ILE A 69 9.87 -33.68 -14.39
C ILE A 69 9.41 -33.99 -12.94
N GLY A 70 8.08 -33.93 -12.65
CA GLY A 70 7.50 -34.35 -11.39
C GLY A 70 7.21 -33.24 -10.38
N ALA A 71 7.15 -31.96 -10.78
CA ALA A 71 6.76 -30.88 -9.89
C ALA A 71 5.29 -31.02 -9.44
N ASP A 72 5.06 -31.01 -8.13
CA ASP A 72 3.73 -31.00 -7.52
C ASP A 72 3.04 -29.65 -7.70
N ASP A 73 1.71 -29.63 -7.65
CA ASP A 73 0.86 -28.42 -7.70
C ASP A 73 1.31 -27.36 -6.68
N ARG A 74 1.76 -27.81 -5.52
CA ARG A 74 2.28 -26.93 -4.47
C ARG A 74 3.58 -26.25 -4.86
N ALA A 75 4.43 -26.88 -5.62
CA ALA A 75 5.68 -26.32 -6.09
C ALA A 75 5.40 -25.16 -7.07
N VAL A 76 4.53 -25.40 -8.06
CA VAL A 76 4.08 -24.37 -9.01
C VAL A 76 3.44 -23.20 -8.28
N MET A 77 2.52 -23.47 -7.34
CA MET A 77 1.83 -22.43 -6.57
C MET A 77 2.79 -21.58 -5.74
N ARG A 78 3.78 -22.21 -5.09
CA ARG A 78 4.81 -21.50 -4.30
C ARG A 78 5.66 -20.58 -5.17
N THR A 79 6.03 -21.02 -6.37
CA THR A 79 6.82 -20.22 -7.32
C THR A 79 6.07 -18.95 -7.72
N VAL A 80 4.79 -19.06 -8.10
CA VAL A 80 3.96 -17.91 -8.48
C VAL A 80 3.73 -16.95 -7.31
N ILE A 81 3.48 -17.48 -6.10
CA ILE A 81 3.31 -16.65 -4.91
C ILE A 81 4.63 -15.94 -4.54
N ALA A 82 5.76 -16.64 -4.61
CA ALA A 82 7.07 -16.06 -4.33
C ALA A 82 7.39 -14.92 -5.31
N GLU A 83 7.12 -15.11 -6.60
CA GLU A 83 7.24 -14.04 -7.61
C GLU A 83 6.37 -12.84 -7.23
N GLY A 84 5.14 -13.09 -6.80
CA GLY A 84 4.23 -12.06 -6.31
C GLY A 84 4.79 -11.28 -5.13
N ILE A 85 5.38 -11.94 -4.16
CA ILE A 85 5.98 -11.31 -2.98
C ILE A 85 7.20 -10.46 -3.38
N VAL A 86 8.06 -10.98 -4.26
CA VAL A 86 9.24 -10.24 -4.76
C VAL A 86 8.83 -8.95 -5.45
N ILE A 87 7.88 -9.02 -6.38
CA ILE A 87 7.35 -7.83 -7.06
C ILE A 87 6.74 -6.84 -6.05
N GLY A 88 6.01 -7.34 -5.04
CA GLY A 88 5.46 -6.50 -3.96
C GLY A 88 6.53 -5.79 -3.15
N SER A 89 7.62 -6.48 -2.83
CA SER A 89 8.74 -5.92 -2.08
C SER A 89 9.47 -4.83 -2.87
N ILE A 90 9.71 -5.07 -4.16
CA ILE A 90 10.32 -4.06 -5.05
C ILE A 90 9.41 -2.83 -5.18
N SER A 91 8.12 -3.05 -5.39
CA SER A 91 7.13 -1.97 -5.47
C SER A 91 7.08 -1.15 -4.19
N PHE A 92 7.15 -1.80 -3.01
CA PHE A 92 7.22 -1.13 -1.73
C PHE A 92 8.49 -0.27 -1.60
N ALA A 93 9.65 -0.81 -1.98
CA ALA A 93 10.91 -0.06 -1.94
C ALA A 93 10.85 1.21 -2.81
N LEU A 94 10.32 1.10 -4.03
CA LEU A 94 10.13 2.25 -4.91
C LEU A 94 9.12 3.26 -4.33
N ALA A 95 8.02 2.77 -3.74
CA ALA A 95 7.03 3.62 -3.10
C ALA A 95 7.61 4.40 -1.91
N VAL A 96 8.46 3.78 -1.09
CA VAL A 96 9.15 4.46 0.02
C VAL A 96 10.04 5.59 -0.51
N ILE A 97 10.83 5.34 -1.55
CA ILE A 97 11.70 6.37 -2.16
C ILE A 97 10.86 7.55 -2.67
N LEU A 98 9.75 7.29 -3.33
CA LEU A 98 8.87 8.33 -3.85
C LEU A 98 8.07 9.04 -2.75
N SER A 99 7.72 8.36 -1.67
CA SER A 99 6.92 8.92 -0.58
C SER A 99 7.62 10.06 0.15
N ILE A 100 8.95 10.02 0.26
CA ILE A 100 9.72 11.03 0.99
C ILE A 100 9.53 12.44 0.41
N PRO A 101 9.81 12.71 -0.88
CA PRO A 101 9.63 14.04 -1.44
C PRO A 101 8.16 14.48 -1.44
N PHE A 102 7.22 13.57 -1.68
CA PHE A 102 5.79 13.88 -1.63
C PHE A 102 5.33 14.22 -0.21
N SER A 103 5.85 13.54 0.81
CA SER A 103 5.53 13.85 2.21
C SER A 103 6.03 15.24 2.62
N TYR A 104 7.24 15.62 2.19
CA TYR A 104 7.75 16.97 2.43
C TYR A 104 6.90 18.04 1.74
N LEU A 105 6.55 17.82 0.47
CA LEU A 105 5.72 18.74 -0.29
C LEU A 105 4.35 18.92 0.34
N LEU A 106 3.68 17.81 0.68
CA LEU A 106 2.36 17.83 1.29
C LEU A 106 2.39 18.49 2.68
N SER A 107 3.36 18.13 3.50
CA SER A 107 3.53 18.71 4.85
C SER A 107 3.74 20.22 4.76
N THR A 108 4.57 20.70 3.84
CA THR A 108 4.80 22.13 3.66
C THR A 108 3.53 22.86 3.23
N ILE A 109 2.78 22.32 2.27
CA ILE A 109 1.53 22.94 1.79
C ILE A 109 0.49 23.00 2.93
N VAL A 110 0.30 21.89 3.63
CA VAL A 110 -0.71 21.77 4.70
C VAL A 110 -0.34 22.63 5.90
N SER A 111 0.93 22.63 6.31
CA SER A 111 1.38 23.41 7.47
C SER A 111 1.27 24.91 7.21
N LEU A 112 1.60 25.38 6.01
CA LEU A 112 1.43 26.79 5.64
C LEU A 112 -0.05 27.18 5.53
N ALA A 113 -0.91 26.29 5.04
CA ALA A 113 -2.33 26.57 4.89
C ALA A 113 -3.07 26.63 6.24
N ILE A 114 -2.71 25.78 7.20
CA ILE A 114 -3.41 25.67 8.48
C ILE A 114 -2.73 26.48 9.59
N PHE A 115 -1.40 26.35 9.70
CA PHE A 115 -0.64 26.93 10.82
C PHE A 115 0.11 28.20 10.47
N GLN A 116 0.16 28.58 9.18
CA GLN A 116 0.93 29.72 8.66
C GLN A 116 2.43 29.68 9.05
N SER A 117 2.92 28.49 9.38
CA SER A 117 4.32 28.24 9.73
C SER A 117 4.74 26.87 9.22
N ALA A 118 6.01 26.74 8.86
CA ALA A 118 6.56 25.44 8.46
C ALA A 118 6.72 24.54 9.69
N ILE A 119 6.22 23.33 9.61
CA ILE A 119 6.36 22.29 10.64
C ILE A 119 7.31 21.22 10.13
N ASP A 120 8.25 20.79 10.98
CA ASP A 120 9.20 19.74 10.64
C ASP A 120 8.50 18.39 10.45
N VAL A 121 8.90 17.69 9.38
CA VAL A 121 8.36 16.36 9.06
C VAL A 121 9.08 15.31 9.90
N VAL A 122 8.34 14.58 10.72
CA VAL A 122 8.85 13.47 11.52
C VAL A 122 8.43 12.15 10.88
N PHE A 123 9.41 11.35 10.46
CA PHE A 123 9.16 10.01 9.91
C PHE A 123 9.16 8.96 11.00
N THR A 124 8.04 8.25 11.13
CA THR A 124 7.90 7.16 12.10
C THR A 124 8.09 5.82 11.41
N TYR A 125 9.12 5.05 11.78
CA TYR A 125 9.42 3.74 11.19
C TYR A 125 8.28 2.72 11.33
N GLN A 126 7.46 2.84 12.38
CA GLN A 126 6.31 1.96 12.61
C GLN A 126 5.31 1.97 11.45
N GLY A 127 5.06 3.14 10.86
CA GLY A 127 4.20 3.28 9.69
C GLY A 127 4.71 2.48 8.49
N TYR A 128 6.00 2.53 8.23
CA TYR A 128 6.63 1.77 7.13
C TYR A 128 6.54 0.27 7.36
N VAL A 129 6.73 -0.21 8.60
CA VAL A 129 6.63 -1.64 8.94
C VAL A 129 5.20 -2.16 8.77
N ILE A 130 4.21 -1.42 9.27
CA ILE A 130 2.79 -1.77 9.10
C ILE A 130 2.42 -1.82 7.63
N TRP A 131 2.86 -0.82 6.86
CA TRP A 131 2.58 -0.73 5.43
C TRP A 131 3.27 -1.84 4.63
N LEU A 132 4.50 -2.20 4.99
CA LEU A 132 5.20 -3.36 4.41
C LEU A 132 4.42 -4.65 4.65
N ALA A 133 3.98 -4.90 5.88
CA ALA A 133 3.19 -6.09 6.22
C ALA A 133 1.89 -6.15 5.41
N LEU A 134 1.20 -5.02 5.26
CA LEU A 134 -0.01 -4.91 4.45
C LEU A 134 0.26 -5.18 2.97
N VAL A 135 1.34 -4.63 2.40
CA VAL A 135 1.72 -4.87 1.00
C VAL A 135 2.04 -6.34 0.76
N LEU A 136 2.77 -6.99 1.67
CA LEU A 136 3.09 -8.42 1.56
C LEU A 136 1.82 -9.29 1.66
N ALA A 137 0.90 -8.96 2.57
CA ALA A 137 -0.39 -9.64 2.69
C ALA A 137 -1.22 -9.50 1.42
N LEU A 138 -1.40 -8.28 0.92
CA LEU A 138 -2.13 -8.02 -0.34
C LEU A 138 -1.48 -8.70 -1.53
N SER A 139 -0.15 -8.67 -1.62
CA SER A 139 0.61 -9.35 -2.68
C SER A 139 0.39 -10.85 -2.67
N THR A 140 0.38 -11.45 -1.50
CA THR A 140 0.12 -12.89 -1.34
C THR A 140 -1.31 -13.21 -1.78
N VAL A 141 -2.31 -12.47 -1.27
CA VAL A 141 -3.73 -12.68 -1.61
C VAL A 141 -3.96 -12.52 -3.11
N ALA A 142 -3.45 -11.44 -3.72
CA ALA A 142 -3.60 -11.18 -5.15
C ALA A 142 -2.94 -12.26 -6.04
N SER A 143 -1.90 -12.93 -5.54
CA SER A 143 -1.20 -13.99 -6.25
C SER A 143 -1.86 -15.37 -6.11
N VAL A 144 -2.76 -15.56 -5.14
CA VAL A 144 -3.40 -16.87 -4.91
C VAL A 144 -4.26 -17.32 -6.08
N VAL A 145 -5.04 -16.41 -6.67
CA VAL A 145 -5.94 -16.76 -7.79
C VAL A 145 -5.13 -17.21 -9.02
N PRO A 146 -4.18 -16.42 -9.55
CA PRO A 146 -3.35 -16.84 -10.68
C PRO A 146 -2.50 -18.07 -10.35
N ALA A 147 -2.00 -18.20 -9.11
CA ALA A 147 -1.24 -19.38 -8.69
C ALA A 147 -2.08 -20.66 -8.71
N ARG A 148 -3.34 -20.59 -8.28
CA ARG A 148 -4.27 -21.74 -8.38
C ARG A 148 -4.60 -22.08 -9.82
N ASN A 149 -4.77 -21.10 -10.69
CA ASN A 149 -5.01 -21.30 -12.10
C ASN A 149 -3.79 -21.98 -12.76
N ALA A 150 -2.57 -21.49 -12.47
CA ALA A 150 -1.33 -22.12 -12.91
C ALA A 150 -1.21 -23.58 -12.46
N ALA A 151 -1.55 -23.85 -11.20
CA ALA A 151 -1.51 -25.20 -10.64
C ALA A 151 -2.58 -26.14 -11.22
N ARG A 152 -3.60 -25.67 -11.89
CA ARG A 152 -4.64 -26.50 -12.52
C ARG A 152 -4.41 -26.77 -13.99
N LEU A 153 -3.42 -26.15 -14.63
CA LEU A 153 -3.09 -26.38 -16.03
C LEU A 153 -2.66 -27.85 -16.20
N THR A 154 -3.42 -28.60 -16.96
CA THR A 154 -3.13 -30.00 -17.25
C THR A 154 -2.16 -30.11 -18.44
N ILE A 155 -1.31 -31.14 -18.42
CA ILE A 155 -0.36 -31.45 -19.52
C ILE A 155 -1.08 -31.57 -20.88
N ARG A 156 -2.33 -32.02 -20.87
CA ARG A 156 -3.16 -32.13 -22.08
C ARG A 156 -3.49 -30.77 -22.71
N GLU A 157 -3.76 -29.75 -21.91
CA GLU A 157 -4.07 -28.39 -22.41
C GLU A 157 -2.82 -27.70 -22.98
N VAL A 158 -1.65 -27.99 -22.42
CA VAL A 158 -0.38 -27.45 -22.91
C VAL A 158 0.01 -28.05 -24.27
N LEU A 159 -0.31 -29.34 -24.50
CA LEU A 159 -0.01 -30.04 -25.78
C LEU A 159 -1.09 -29.84 -26.84
N ALA A 160 -2.28 -29.40 -26.49
CA ALA A 160 -3.37 -29.18 -27.45
C ALA A 160 -3.31 -27.78 -28.10
N TYR A 161 -2.37 -26.94 -27.71
CA TYR A 161 -2.22 -25.57 -28.21
C TYR A 161 -1.17 -25.47 -29.37
N GLU A 162 -0.67 -26.62 -29.86
CA GLU A 162 0.04 -26.73 -31.14
C GLU A 162 -0.93 -27.14 -32.26
#